data_6e95b35d40689b0f6bd79adda16cdd53
#
_entry.id   6e95b35d40689b0f6bd79adda16cdd53
#
_cell.length_a   1.000
_cell.length_b   1.000
_cell.length_c   1.000
_cell.angle_alpha   90.00
_cell.angle_beta   90.00
_cell.angle_gamma   90.00
#
_symmetry.space_group_name_H-M   'P 1'
#
loop_
_entity.id
_entity.type
_entity.pdbx_description
1 polymer ?
#
loop_
_entity_poly.entity_id
_entity_poly.type
_entity_poly.pdbx_seq_one_letter_code
_entity_poly.pdbx_strand_id
1 'polypeptide(L)'
;MSKKLVVIKGPLLTQSGYGVHCRQVFKWLISREDFDVKCIVTPWGKCSWILDPENSIIQEIMKRTVNDENQPFDISFQVQLPNEWNPFLAKQNIGVTAAVETNTCNPDWVECCNRMDKVIVPSTFTKKVLVNTGADENNIEVIHESYPETFDLDDNIEVLEFLDEIETKKNFLILGQITGGNVFSDRKNLFNTIKAFVEAYKDNKDVGLIFKTNLGRNTKIDKTKTISLVKSLVKEAGKGVFPKVHILHGELSEKQLKYLYSHEKVSYLLTATRGEGFGLPILEAASQGLPVIATNWSGHLDFMSLGSFTKLPFKLTEIHETRVDNKIFMKETKWAEVPTGSSGYFLKKHLITMVKTRKTLKICQLK
;
A
#
# COMPACT_ATOMS: atom_id res chain seq x y z
N MET A 1 -1.83 -36.35 -17.24
CA MET A 1 -1.42 -36.38 -15.82
C MET A 1 -2.58 -35.80 -14.99
N SER A 2 -2.83 -36.32 -13.78
CA SER A 2 -3.82 -35.71 -12.87
C SER A 2 -3.33 -34.32 -12.45
N LYS A 3 -4.25 -33.34 -12.38
CA LYS A 3 -3.92 -32.00 -11.90
C LYS A 3 -3.52 -32.08 -10.42
N LYS A 4 -2.54 -31.23 -10.00
CA LYS A 4 -2.24 -31.04 -8.59
C LYS A 4 -3.36 -30.26 -7.92
N LEU A 5 -3.78 -30.70 -6.75
CA LEU A 5 -4.78 -29.97 -5.94
C LEU A 5 -4.05 -28.87 -5.14
N VAL A 6 -4.28 -27.62 -5.52
CA VAL A 6 -3.61 -26.45 -4.95
C VAL A 6 -4.61 -25.60 -4.17
N VAL A 7 -4.24 -25.16 -2.97
CA VAL A 7 -5.07 -24.25 -2.19
C VAL A 7 -4.39 -22.91 -1.99
N ILE A 8 -5.14 -21.83 -2.19
CA ILE A 8 -4.74 -20.48 -1.78
C ILE A 8 -5.57 -20.06 -0.58
N LYS A 9 -4.91 -19.72 0.52
CA LYS A 9 -5.52 -19.22 1.76
C LYS A 9 -5.12 -17.78 2.00
N GLY A 10 -6.11 -16.89 2.14
CA GLY A 10 -5.82 -15.48 2.39
C GLY A 10 -7.00 -14.55 2.13
N PRO A 11 -6.81 -13.23 2.22
CA PRO A 11 -7.87 -12.23 2.17
C PRO A 11 -8.32 -11.89 0.75
N LEU A 12 -8.58 -12.92 -0.07
CA LEU A 12 -8.93 -12.82 -1.50
C LEU A 12 -10.02 -11.80 -1.83
N LEU A 13 -11.00 -11.65 -0.94
CA LEU A 13 -12.16 -10.78 -1.15
C LEU A 13 -12.04 -9.42 -0.44
N THR A 14 -10.89 -9.07 0.14
CA THR A 14 -10.75 -7.80 0.86
C THR A 14 -10.13 -6.69 0.01
N GLN A 15 -10.51 -5.44 0.31
CA GLN A 15 -9.96 -4.22 -0.30
C GLN A 15 -8.71 -3.76 0.45
N SER A 16 -7.74 -4.65 0.62
CA SER A 16 -6.47 -4.39 1.28
C SER A 16 -5.29 -4.69 0.34
N GLY A 17 -4.08 -4.20 0.67
CA GLY A 17 -2.86 -4.56 -0.05
C GLY A 17 -2.64 -6.08 -0.08
N TYR A 18 -2.83 -6.76 1.04
CA TYR A 18 -2.80 -8.22 1.10
C TYR A 18 -3.86 -8.89 0.22
N GLY A 19 -5.08 -8.28 0.12
CA GLY A 19 -6.12 -8.77 -0.78
C GLY A 19 -5.72 -8.63 -2.25
N VAL A 20 -5.10 -7.51 -2.63
CA VAL A 20 -4.56 -7.32 -3.99
C VAL A 20 -3.48 -8.36 -4.28
N HIS A 21 -2.49 -8.51 -3.41
CA HIS A 21 -1.42 -9.49 -3.55
C HIS A 21 -1.99 -10.93 -3.65
N CYS A 22 -2.94 -11.28 -2.79
CA CYS A 22 -3.59 -12.59 -2.81
C CYS A 22 -4.30 -12.85 -4.16
N ARG A 23 -4.99 -11.87 -4.73
CA ARG A 23 -5.60 -11.98 -6.05
C ARG A 23 -4.58 -12.07 -7.19
N GLN A 24 -3.41 -11.45 -7.09
CA GLN A 24 -2.32 -11.61 -8.06
C GLN A 24 -1.80 -13.05 -8.06
N VAL A 25 -1.52 -13.61 -6.88
CA VAL A 25 -1.14 -15.03 -6.72
C VAL A 25 -2.25 -15.94 -7.26
N PHE A 26 -3.51 -15.68 -6.93
CA PHE A 26 -4.65 -16.44 -7.43
C PHE A 26 -4.76 -16.43 -8.96
N LYS A 27 -4.64 -15.25 -9.61
CA LYS A 27 -4.65 -15.13 -11.07
C LYS A 27 -3.57 -16.00 -11.72
N TRP A 28 -2.36 -15.96 -11.16
CA TRP A 28 -1.28 -16.81 -11.63
C TRP A 28 -1.59 -18.30 -11.43
N LEU A 29 -2.11 -18.71 -10.29
CA LEU A 29 -2.45 -20.11 -10.02
C LEU A 29 -3.51 -20.65 -11.00
N ILE A 30 -4.56 -19.88 -11.27
CA ILE A 30 -5.63 -20.33 -12.19
C ILE A 30 -5.21 -20.31 -13.67
N SER A 31 -4.14 -19.61 -14.02
CA SER A 31 -3.57 -19.64 -15.38
C SER A 31 -2.79 -20.93 -15.65
N ARG A 32 -2.50 -21.73 -14.61
CA ARG A 32 -1.76 -22.99 -14.71
C ARG A 32 -2.72 -24.14 -15.05
N GLU A 33 -2.52 -24.77 -16.20
CA GLU A 33 -3.34 -25.90 -16.66
C GLU A 33 -3.18 -27.18 -15.82
N ASP A 34 -2.03 -27.33 -15.17
CA ASP A 34 -1.66 -28.45 -14.33
C ASP A 34 -2.19 -28.38 -12.88
N PHE A 35 -2.91 -27.27 -12.53
CA PHE A 35 -3.48 -27.06 -11.20
C PHE A 35 -5.00 -27.16 -11.16
N ASP A 36 -5.56 -27.76 -10.11
CA ASP A 36 -6.95 -27.61 -9.65
C ASP A 36 -6.90 -26.72 -8.39
N VAL A 37 -7.31 -25.45 -8.55
CA VAL A 37 -7.14 -24.43 -7.51
C VAL A 37 -8.40 -24.30 -6.67
N LYS A 38 -8.22 -24.36 -5.33
CA LYS A 38 -9.24 -24.10 -4.31
C LYS A 38 -8.89 -22.83 -3.52
N CYS A 39 -9.88 -22.17 -2.95
CA CYS A 39 -9.73 -20.94 -2.17
C CYS A 39 -10.24 -21.14 -0.75
N ILE A 40 -9.45 -20.70 0.24
CA ILE A 40 -9.89 -20.50 1.62
C ILE A 40 -9.82 -19.01 1.90
N VAL A 41 -11.00 -18.38 1.98
CA VAL A 41 -11.11 -16.93 2.11
C VAL A 41 -11.05 -16.53 3.59
N THR A 42 -10.13 -15.61 3.91
CA THR A 42 -9.98 -15.06 5.26
C THR A 42 -10.29 -13.57 5.31
N PRO A 43 -10.72 -13.03 6.46
CA PRO A 43 -10.82 -11.59 6.65
C PRO A 43 -9.43 -10.94 6.76
N TRP A 44 -9.37 -9.60 6.62
CA TRP A 44 -8.17 -8.80 6.88
C TRP A 44 -8.54 -7.57 7.69
N GLY A 45 -8.27 -7.61 8.98
CA GLY A 45 -8.57 -6.52 9.89
C GLY A 45 -9.99 -5.97 9.75
N LYS A 46 -10.12 -4.65 9.59
CA LYS A 46 -11.41 -3.95 9.40
C LYS A 46 -11.67 -3.53 7.96
N CYS A 47 -10.98 -4.14 6.99
CA CYS A 47 -11.13 -3.79 5.59
C CYS A 47 -12.51 -4.20 5.05
N SER A 48 -13.04 -3.42 4.10
CA SER A 48 -14.24 -3.77 3.35
C SER A 48 -14.00 -4.99 2.46
N TRP A 49 -15.08 -5.71 2.16
CA TRP A 49 -15.07 -6.81 1.21
C TRP A 49 -15.49 -6.31 -0.17
N ILE A 50 -14.95 -6.92 -1.21
CA ILE A 50 -15.38 -6.68 -2.59
C ILE A 50 -16.63 -7.51 -2.81
N LEU A 51 -17.76 -6.85 -3.08
CA LEU A 51 -19.06 -7.46 -3.35
C LEU A 51 -19.51 -7.07 -4.76
N ASP A 52 -18.64 -7.28 -5.75
CA ASP A 52 -18.92 -7.00 -7.15
C ASP A 52 -19.24 -8.32 -7.88
N PRO A 53 -20.53 -8.64 -8.12
CA PRO A 53 -20.93 -9.88 -8.76
C PRO A 53 -20.57 -9.92 -10.25
N GLU A 54 -20.29 -8.78 -10.88
CA GLU A 54 -19.91 -8.70 -12.31
C GLU A 54 -18.40 -8.91 -12.51
N ASN A 55 -17.62 -8.87 -11.44
CA ASN A 55 -16.17 -9.05 -11.50
C ASN A 55 -15.82 -10.54 -11.68
N SER A 56 -15.29 -10.89 -12.83
CA SER A 56 -14.96 -12.28 -13.21
C SER A 56 -14.00 -12.97 -12.23
N ILE A 57 -13.03 -12.23 -11.67
CA ILE A 57 -12.10 -12.78 -10.68
C ILE A 57 -12.80 -13.09 -9.36
N ILE A 58 -13.72 -12.24 -8.93
CA ILE A 58 -14.52 -12.48 -7.72
C ILE A 58 -15.42 -13.70 -7.92
N GLN A 59 -16.04 -13.84 -9.09
CA GLN A 59 -16.83 -15.02 -9.44
C GLN A 59 -15.99 -16.30 -9.39
N GLU A 60 -14.78 -16.29 -9.97
CA GLU A 60 -13.87 -17.45 -9.94
C GLU A 60 -13.40 -17.79 -8.53
N ILE A 61 -13.12 -16.81 -7.68
CA ILE A 61 -12.80 -17.03 -6.27
C ILE A 61 -13.97 -17.70 -5.55
N MET A 62 -15.17 -17.14 -5.68
CA MET A 62 -16.39 -17.68 -5.04
C MET A 62 -16.68 -19.13 -5.46
N LYS A 63 -16.59 -19.42 -6.75
CA LYS A 63 -16.80 -20.76 -7.31
C LYS A 63 -15.83 -21.80 -6.77
N ARG A 64 -14.59 -21.41 -6.45
CA ARG A 64 -13.51 -22.27 -5.98
C ARG A 64 -13.37 -22.28 -4.45
N THR A 65 -14.19 -21.50 -3.74
CA THR A 65 -14.13 -21.40 -2.28
C THR A 65 -14.58 -22.71 -1.63
N VAL A 66 -13.77 -23.17 -0.69
CA VAL A 66 -14.04 -24.37 0.14
C VAL A 66 -13.97 -23.99 1.62
N ASN A 67 -14.76 -24.69 2.42
CA ASN A 67 -14.79 -24.50 3.89
C ASN A 67 -14.02 -25.60 4.64
N ASP A 68 -13.70 -26.71 3.96
CA ASP A 68 -12.98 -27.82 4.57
C ASP A 68 -11.47 -27.68 4.30
N GLU A 69 -10.73 -27.42 5.36
CA GLU A 69 -9.26 -27.33 5.35
C GLU A 69 -8.58 -28.72 5.42
N ASN A 70 -9.33 -29.82 5.65
CA ASN A 70 -8.76 -31.17 5.78
C ASN A 70 -8.67 -31.92 4.45
N GLN A 71 -8.83 -31.25 3.32
CA GLN A 71 -8.64 -31.87 2.01
C GLN A 71 -7.16 -32.19 1.78
N PRO A 72 -6.83 -33.24 1.03
CA PRO A 72 -5.45 -33.66 0.78
C PRO A 72 -4.75 -32.78 -0.27
N PHE A 73 -4.57 -31.50 0.04
CA PHE A 73 -3.91 -30.56 -0.86
C PHE A 73 -2.45 -30.96 -1.13
N ASP A 74 -2.02 -30.81 -2.38
CA ASP A 74 -0.63 -31.05 -2.78
C ASP A 74 0.24 -29.82 -2.46
N ILE A 75 -0.27 -28.62 -2.71
CA ILE A 75 0.46 -27.35 -2.48
C ILE A 75 -0.48 -26.33 -1.83
N SER A 76 0.02 -25.60 -0.83
CA SER A 76 -0.67 -24.42 -0.29
C SER A 76 0.11 -23.15 -0.54
N PHE A 77 -0.60 -22.07 -0.89
CA PHE A 77 -0.12 -20.68 -0.87
C PHE A 77 -0.90 -19.91 0.20
N GLN A 78 -0.23 -19.48 1.27
CA GLN A 78 -0.88 -18.82 2.41
C GLN A 78 -0.47 -17.36 2.48
N VAL A 79 -1.32 -16.46 1.96
CA VAL A 79 -1.06 -15.02 1.86
C VAL A 79 -1.56 -14.32 3.11
N GLN A 80 -0.75 -14.34 4.17
CA GLN A 80 -1.12 -13.92 5.53
C GLN A 80 0.12 -13.42 6.30
N LEU A 81 -0.06 -13.03 7.55
CA LEU A 81 1.08 -12.84 8.47
C LEU A 81 1.67 -14.21 8.87
N PRO A 82 2.98 -14.28 9.16
CA PRO A 82 3.64 -15.56 9.44
C PRO A 82 3.01 -16.39 10.56
N ASN A 83 2.51 -15.73 11.61
CA ASN A 83 1.84 -16.41 12.73
C ASN A 83 0.44 -16.97 12.41
N GLU A 84 -0.10 -16.67 11.21
CA GLU A 84 -1.39 -17.17 10.75
C GLU A 84 -1.26 -18.38 9.82
N TRP A 85 -0.03 -18.74 9.43
CA TRP A 85 0.22 -19.88 8.55
C TRP A 85 0.02 -21.22 9.25
N ASN A 86 -0.50 -22.19 8.49
CA ASN A 86 -0.60 -23.59 8.89
C ASN A 86 0.43 -24.42 8.09
N PRO A 87 1.55 -24.85 8.68
CA PRO A 87 2.59 -25.63 7.99
C PRO A 87 2.17 -27.08 7.66
N PHE A 88 0.93 -27.45 7.99
CA PHE A 88 0.37 -28.80 7.74
C PHE A 88 -0.86 -28.75 6.83
N LEU A 89 -1.12 -27.61 6.17
CA LEU A 89 -2.29 -27.44 5.32
C LEU A 89 -2.21 -28.28 4.03
N ALA A 90 -1.01 -28.51 3.52
CA ALA A 90 -0.75 -29.28 2.30
C ALA A 90 0.52 -30.11 2.45
N LYS A 91 0.84 -30.94 1.43
CA LYS A 91 2.12 -31.67 1.37
C LYS A 91 3.30 -30.70 1.23
N GLN A 92 3.11 -29.58 0.49
CA GLN A 92 4.07 -28.50 0.34
C GLN A 92 3.42 -27.18 0.72
N ASN A 93 4.03 -26.41 1.63
CA ASN A 93 3.43 -25.21 2.22
C ASN A 93 4.29 -23.97 1.93
N ILE A 94 3.72 -23.01 1.22
CA ILE A 94 4.37 -21.77 0.81
C ILE A 94 3.71 -20.60 1.55
N GLY A 95 4.49 -19.93 2.41
CA GLY A 95 4.06 -18.71 3.07
C GLY A 95 4.29 -17.49 2.17
N VAL A 96 3.32 -16.59 2.08
CA VAL A 96 3.46 -15.33 1.33
C VAL A 96 3.13 -14.16 2.25
N THR A 97 4.07 -13.22 2.44
CA THR A 97 3.88 -12.12 3.39
C THR A 97 4.66 -10.87 3.02
N ALA A 98 4.06 -9.71 3.27
CA ALA A 98 4.74 -8.42 3.27
C ALA A 98 5.35 -8.06 4.65
N ALA A 99 5.25 -8.96 5.62
CA ALA A 99 5.71 -8.83 7.01
C ALA A 99 5.27 -7.49 7.66
N VAL A 100 6.23 -6.69 8.13
CA VAL A 100 6.00 -5.41 8.80
C VAL A 100 6.97 -4.34 8.28
N GLU A 101 6.54 -3.10 8.33
CA GLU A 101 7.30 -1.97 7.79
C GLU A 101 8.19 -1.30 8.85
N THR A 102 9.03 -2.12 9.49
CA THR A 102 10.06 -1.74 10.47
C THR A 102 11.37 -2.45 10.13
N ASN A 103 12.48 -2.09 10.77
CA ASN A 103 13.80 -2.68 10.50
C ASN A 103 13.96 -4.15 10.92
N THR A 104 13.11 -4.62 11.85
CA THR A 104 12.99 -6.01 12.33
C THR A 104 11.52 -6.32 12.60
N CYS A 105 11.13 -7.59 12.63
CA CYS A 105 9.75 -8.01 12.89
C CYS A 105 9.61 -8.69 14.26
N ASN A 106 8.42 -9.25 14.52
CA ASN A 106 8.19 -10.09 15.69
C ASN A 106 9.08 -11.34 15.63
N PRO A 107 9.91 -11.61 16.65
CA PRO A 107 10.78 -12.80 16.70
C PRO A 107 10.03 -14.13 16.54
N ASP A 108 8.80 -14.23 17.02
CA ASP A 108 7.98 -15.43 16.87
C ASP A 108 7.71 -15.78 15.39
N TRP A 109 7.80 -14.81 14.50
CA TRP A 109 7.60 -15.03 13.06
C TRP A 109 8.76 -15.80 12.42
N VAL A 110 9.94 -15.78 13.02
CA VAL A 110 11.12 -16.52 12.54
C VAL A 110 10.83 -18.02 12.53
N GLU A 111 10.30 -18.55 13.64
CA GLU A 111 9.94 -19.95 13.72
C GLU A 111 8.84 -20.31 12.71
N CYS A 112 7.83 -19.42 12.55
CA CYS A 112 6.77 -19.61 11.56
C CYS A 112 7.34 -19.70 10.13
N CYS A 113 8.30 -18.82 9.78
CA CYS A 113 8.96 -18.83 8.48
C CYS A 113 9.77 -20.12 8.26
N ASN A 114 10.51 -20.56 9.29
CA ASN A 114 11.37 -21.75 9.19
C ASN A 114 10.59 -23.07 9.12
N ARG A 115 9.30 -23.05 9.47
CA ARG A 115 8.39 -24.22 9.38
C ARG A 115 7.71 -24.36 8.02
N MET A 116 7.79 -23.33 7.16
CA MET A 116 7.27 -23.41 5.79
C MET A 116 8.32 -23.99 4.85
N ASP A 117 7.89 -24.69 3.80
CA ASP A 117 8.82 -25.22 2.77
C ASP A 117 9.46 -24.07 1.97
N LYS A 118 8.76 -22.95 1.83
CA LYS A 118 9.25 -21.72 1.20
C LYS A 118 8.48 -20.51 1.72
N VAL A 119 9.16 -19.36 1.77
CA VAL A 119 8.55 -18.06 2.08
C VAL A 119 8.76 -17.13 0.92
N ILE A 120 7.70 -16.51 0.43
CA ILE A 120 7.71 -15.49 -0.63
C ILE A 120 7.43 -14.12 -0.01
N VAL A 121 8.24 -13.14 -0.36
CA VAL A 121 8.10 -11.76 0.08
C VAL A 121 8.12 -10.78 -1.10
N PRO A 122 7.42 -9.63 -1.03
CA PRO A 122 7.27 -8.74 -2.18
C PRO A 122 8.48 -7.84 -2.45
N SER A 123 9.46 -7.78 -1.54
CA SER A 123 10.60 -6.87 -1.70
C SER A 123 11.86 -7.37 -0.98
N THR A 124 13.01 -6.87 -1.44
CA THR A 124 14.29 -7.09 -0.77
C THR A 124 14.30 -6.50 0.64
N PHE A 125 13.54 -5.43 0.85
CA PHE A 125 13.34 -4.85 2.18
C PHE A 125 12.65 -5.84 3.12
N THR A 126 11.54 -6.44 2.70
CA THR A 126 10.81 -7.43 3.52
C THR A 126 11.67 -8.66 3.81
N LYS A 127 12.45 -9.14 2.83
CA LYS A 127 13.44 -10.20 3.04
C LYS A 127 14.43 -9.81 4.15
N LYS A 128 15.03 -8.62 4.05
CA LYS A 128 15.96 -8.10 5.07
C LYS A 128 15.33 -8.01 6.46
N VAL A 129 14.08 -7.59 6.57
CA VAL A 129 13.38 -7.52 7.86
C VAL A 129 13.31 -8.89 8.54
N LEU A 130 12.94 -9.93 7.80
CA LEU A 130 12.86 -11.30 8.32
C LEU A 130 14.25 -11.86 8.66
N VAL A 131 15.23 -11.69 7.78
CA VAL A 131 16.61 -12.15 7.98
C VAL A 131 17.28 -11.42 9.15
N ASN A 132 17.11 -10.11 9.28
CA ASN A 132 17.64 -9.34 10.41
C ASN A 132 17.04 -9.77 11.75
N THR A 133 15.86 -10.40 11.73
CA THR A 133 15.23 -10.94 12.95
C THR A 133 15.69 -12.37 13.22
N GLY A 134 16.31 -13.06 12.23
CA GLY A 134 16.90 -14.40 12.40
C GLY A 134 16.31 -15.50 11.51
N ALA A 135 15.45 -15.17 10.55
CA ALA A 135 14.93 -16.16 9.61
C ALA A 135 16.01 -16.64 8.62
N ASP A 136 15.92 -17.89 8.19
CA ASP A 136 16.86 -18.46 7.21
C ASP A 136 16.69 -17.78 5.84
N GLU A 137 17.75 -17.11 5.41
CA GLU A 137 17.78 -16.40 4.13
C GLU A 137 17.52 -17.31 2.93
N ASN A 138 17.97 -18.57 2.98
CA ASN A 138 17.82 -19.53 1.89
C ASN A 138 16.37 -19.98 1.70
N ASN A 139 15.56 -19.85 2.75
CA ASN A 139 14.13 -20.18 2.69
C ASN A 139 13.27 -19.03 2.14
N ILE A 140 13.82 -17.83 1.99
CA ILE A 140 13.07 -16.63 1.61
C ILE A 140 13.39 -16.21 0.18
N GLU A 141 12.34 -16.18 -0.67
CA GLU A 141 12.39 -15.73 -2.06
C GLU A 141 11.74 -14.37 -2.20
N VAL A 142 12.32 -13.49 -3.04
CA VAL A 142 11.72 -12.19 -3.38
C VAL A 142 10.98 -12.33 -4.70
N ILE A 143 9.65 -12.16 -4.68
CA ILE A 143 8.80 -12.10 -5.86
C ILE A 143 7.96 -10.82 -5.74
N HIS A 144 8.22 -9.86 -6.61
CA HIS A 144 7.56 -8.56 -6.58
C HIS A 144 6.06 -8.68 -6.90
N GLU A 145 5.27 -7.81 -6.29
CA GLU A 145 3.89 -7.56 -6.70
C GLU A 145 3.86 -6.79 -8.03
N SER A 146 2.71 -6.76 -8.69
CA SER A 146 2.50 -6.01 -9.94
C SER A 146 1.39 -4.95 -9.78
N TYR A 147 1.36 -3.99 -10.70
CA TYR A 147 0.19 -3.13 -10.87
C TYR A 147 -0.88 -3.83 -11.71
N PRO A 148 -2.15 -3.36 -11.70
CA PRO A 148 -3.22 -3.99 -12.48
C PRO A 148 -2.94 -3.98 -14.00
N GLU A 149 -3.13 -5.11 -14.68
CA GLU A 149 -2.99 -5.23 -16.14
C GLU A 149 -3.90 -4.25 -16.90
N THR A 150 -5.03 -3.90 -16.29
CA THR A 150 -5.97 -2.90 -16.83
C THR A 150 -5.33 -1.53 -17.03
N PHE A 151 -4.20 -1.25 -16.37
CA PHE A 151 -3.47 0.01 -16.50
C PHE A 151 -2.72 0.12 -17.84
N ASP A 152 -2.42 -0.99 -18.49
CA ASP A 152 -1.75 -1.03 -19.81
C ASP A 152 -2.73 -0.85 -20.99
N LEU A 153 -4.04 -0.88 -20.74
CA LEU A 153 -5.08 -0.75 -21.77
C LEU A 153 -5.48 0.72 -21.94
N ASP A 154 -5.21 1.35 -23.09
CA ASP A 154 -5.39 2.79 -23.32
C ASP A 154 -6.80 3.30 -23.05
N ASP A 155 -7.84 2.60 -23.49
CA ASP A 155 -9.25 3.01 -23.36
C ASP A 155 -9.91 2.55 -22.05
N ASN A 156 -9.17 1.96 -21.13
CA ASN A 156 -9.72 1.37 -19.91
C ASN A 156 -9.73 2.36 -18.75
N ILE A 157 -10.46 3.46 -18.91
CA ILE A 157 -10.64 4.49 -17.88
C ILE A 157 -12.11 4.64 -17.50
N GLU A 158 -12.36 5.10 -16.29
CA GLU A 158 -13.68 5.52 -15.80
C GLU A 158 -13.52 6.92 -15.20
N VAL A 159 -14.25 7.88 -15.74
CA VAL A 159 -14.14 9.29 -15.39
C VAL A 159 -14.51 9.55 -13.94
N LEU A 160 -13.76 10.41 -13.28
CA LEU A 160 -14.04 10.98 -11.96
C LEU A 160 -14.43 12.46 -12.15
N GLU A 161 -15.73 12.75 -12.28
CA GLU A 161 -16.26 14.11 -12.46
C GLU A 161 -15.73 15.09 -11.41
N PHE A 162 -15.49 14.60 -10.20
CA PHE A 162 -14.87 15.35 -9.12
C PHE A 162 -13.57 16.07 -9.54
N LEU A 163 -12.77 15.49 -10.44
CA LEU A 163 -11.51 16.11 -10.89
C LEU A 163 -11.77 17.34 -11.77
N ASP A 164 -12.85 17.33 -12.55
CA ASP A 164 -13.22 18.46 -13.40
C ASP A 164 -13.69 19.67 -12.58
N GLU A 165 -14.27 19.44 -11.40
CA GLU A 165 -14.71 20.47 -10.47
C GLU A 165 -13.55 21.14 -9.69
N ILE A 166 -12.34 20.56 -9.73
CA ILE A 166 -11.18 21.12 -9.02
C ILE A 166 -10.71 22.40 -9.71
N GLU A 167 -10.76 23.52 -8.98
CA GLU A 167 -10.33 24.85 -9.47
C GLU A 167 -8.80 25.02 -9.47
N THR A 168 -8.08 24.30 -8.60
CA THR A 168 -6.62 24.39 -8.48
C THR A 168 -5.91 23.76 -9.67
N LYS A 169 -4.90 24.45 -10.21
CA LYS A 169 -4.23 24.07 -11.46
C LYS A 169 -3.25 22.90 -11.27
N LYS A 170 -2.64 22.80 -10.08
CA LYS A 170 -1.64 21.77 -9.76
C LYS A 170 -2.01 21.13 -8.45
N ASN A 171 -2.22 19.83 -8.48
CA ASN A 171 -2.59 19.13 -7.28
C ASN A 171 -1.58 18.02 -6.97
N PHE A 172 -1.23 17.91 -5.69
CA PHE A 172 -0.51 16.77 -5.16
C PHE A 172 -1.53 15.73 -4.72
N LEU A 173 -1.29 14.48 -5.08
CA LEU A 173 -2.09 13.36 -4.63
C LEU A 173 -1.41 12.73 -3.41
N ILE A 174 -2.14 12.59 -2.32
CA ILE A 174 -1.80 11.73 -1.20
C ILE A 174 -2.81 10.59 -1.19
N LEU A 175 -2.32 9.35 -1.14
CA LEU A 175 -3.15 8.17 -1.14
C LEU A 175 -2.79 7.25 0.02
N GLY A 176 -3.79 6.87 0.82
CA GLY A 176 -3.58 5.92 1.91
C GLY A 176 -4.72 5.84 2.90
N GLN A 177 -4.80 4.71 3.57
CA GLN A 177 -5.75 4.51 4.65
C GLN A 177 -5.20 5.14 5.94
N ILE A 178 -6.06 5.82 6.69
CA ILE A 178 -5.73 6.31 8.02
C ILE A 178 -5.73 5.10 8.96
N THR A 179 -4.54 4.65 9.36
CA THR A 179 -4.35 3.43 10.16
C THR A 179 -4.04 3.70 11.62
N GLY A 180 -3.67 4.94 11.96
CA GLY A 180 -3.30 5.35 13.31
C GLY A 180 -4.34 6.28 13.95
N GLY A 181 -4.44 6.23 15.29
CA GLY A 181 -5.29 7.13 16.07
C GLY A 181 -4.68 8.53 16.29
N ASN A 182 -3.39 8.69 16.03
CA ASN A 182 -2.65 9.94 16.21
C ASN A 182 -1.46 10.04 15.25
N VAL A 183 -0.79 11.18 15.23
CA VAL A 183 0.36 11.48 14.37
C VAL A 183 1.56 10.53 14.56
N PHE A 184 1.72 9.96 15.74
CA PHE A 184 2.83 9.09 16.09
C PHE A 184 2.60 7.64 15.70
N SER A 185 1.34 7.19 15.68
CA SER A 185 0.94 5.82 15.34
C SER A 185 0.57 5.62 13.86
N ASP A 186 0.51 6.71 13.08
CA ASP A 186 0.16 6.66 11.65
C ASP A 186 1.35 6.24 10.79
N ARG A 187 1.40 4.97 10.41
CA ARG A 187 2.48 4.43 9.56
C ARG A 187 2.58 5.15 8.21
N LYS A 188 1.46 5.52 7.61
CA LYS A 188 1.45 6.25 6.33
C LYS A 188 1.87 7.72 6.48
N ASN A 189 2.02 8.20 7.73
CA ASN A 189 2.44 9.56 8.06
C ASN A 189 1.57 10.65 7.41
N LEU A 190 0.28 10.35 7.21
CA LEU A 190 -0.67 11.21 6.50
C LEU A 190 -0.89 12.53 7.23
N PHE A 191 -1.01 12.48 8.55
CA PHE A 191 -1.23 13.67 9.38
C PHE A 191 -0.12 14.71 9.18
N ASN A 192 1.13 14.29 9.34
CA ASN A 192 2.28 15.19 9.18
C ASN A 192 2.45 15.63 7.72
N THR A 193 2.16 14.75 6.76
CA THR A 193 2.26 15.06 5.33
C THR A 193 1.26 16.15 4.95
N ILE A 194 -0.01 16.04 5.38
CA ILE A 194 -1.05 17.04 5.12
C ILE A 194 -0.66 18.38 5.78
N LYS A 195 -0.23 18.35 7.05
CA LYS A 195 0.16 19.56 7.78
C LYS A 195 1.33 20.27 7.10
N ALA A 196 2.38 19.53 6.75
CA ALA A 196 3.55 20.08 6.05
C ALA A 196 3.20 20.65 4.67
N PHE A 197 2.29 19.99 3.94
CA PHE A 197 1.78 20.50 2.66
C PHE A 197 1.05 21.84 2.83
N VAL A 198 0.11 21.88 3.76
CA VAL A 198 -0.70 23.09 4.02
C VAL A 198 0.18 24.27 4.43
N GLU A 199 1.19 24.01 5.28
CA GLU A 199 2.16 25.04 5.70
C GLU A 199 3.07 25.48 4.53
N ALA A 200 3.49 24.54 3.67
CA ALA A 200 4.38 24.84 2.54
C ALA A 200 3.75 25.72 1.48
N TYR A 201 2.46 25.50 1.23
CA TYR A 201 1.71 26.21 0.17
C TYR A 201 0.73 27.24 0.72
N LYS A 202 0.95 27.69 1.96
CA LYS A 202 0.20 28.83 2.52
C LYS A 202 0.25 30.02 1.56
N ASP A 203 -0.89 30.66 1.39
CA ASP A 203 -1.08 31.82 0.50
C ASP A 203 -0.93 31.53 -1.02
N ASN A 204 -0.89 30.26 -1.41
CA ASN A 204 -0.86 29.84 -2.80
C ASN A 204 -2.22 29.26 -3.22
N LYS A 205 -2.94 29.94 -4.11
CA LYS A 205 -4.28 29.55 -4.57
C LYS A 205 -4.25 28.59 -5.78
N ASP A 206 -3.12 28.47 -6.48
CA ASP A 206 -2.99 27.64 -7.68
C ASP A 206 -2.66 26.18 -7.37
N VAL A 207 -2.26 25.88 -6.11
CA VAL A 207 -1.85 24.56 -5.66
C VAL A 207 -2.90 23.98 -4.73
N GLY A 208 -3.24 22.71 -4.94
CA GLY A 208 -4.16 21.96 -4.13
C GLY A 208 -3.60 20.59 -3.71
N LEU A 209 -4.30 19.96 -2.78
CA LEU A 209 -4.06 18.60 -2.31
C LEU A 209 -5.29 17.76 -2.58
N ILE A 210 -5.13 16.66 -3.31
CA ILE A 210 -6.13 15.60 -3.41
C ILE A 210 -5.76 14.54 -2.39
N PHE A 211 -6.62 14.35 -1.40
CA PHE A 211 -6.45 13.32 -0.38
C PHE A 211 -7.42 12.18 -0.64
N LYS A 212 -6.92 11.12 -1.30
CA LYS A 212 -7.65 9.86 -1.50
C LYS A 212 -7.44 8.96 -0.31
N THR A 213 -8.51 8.67 0.40
CA THR A 213 -8.44 7.88 1.62
C THR A 213 -9.70 7.06 1.86
N ASN A 214 -9.52 6.05 2.70
CA ASN A 214 -10.60 5.28 3.30
C ASN A 214 -10.45 5.36 4.82
N LEU A 215 -11.57 5.38 5.52
CA LEU A 215 -11.62 5.22 6.97
C LEU A 215 -12.67 4.18 7.29
N GLY A 216 -12.32 3.21 8.14
CA GLY A 216 -13.27 2.20 8.58
C GLY A 216 -13.85 1.38 7.43
N ARG A 217 -15.18 1.42 7.27
CA ARG A 217 -15.94 0.69 6.24
C ARG A 217 -16.50 1.59 5.14
N ASN A 218 -15.92 2.76 4.93
CA ASN A 218 -16.32 3.74 3.90
C ASN A 218 -17.76 4.28 4.04
N THR A 219 -18.28 4.35 5.26
CA THR A 219 -19.62 4.89 5.51
C THR A 219 -19.64 6.42 5.42
N LYS A 220 -20.84 7.01 5.33
CA LYS A 220 -21.02 8.47 5.40
C LYS A 220 -20.47 9.05 6.71
N ILE A 221 -20.57 8.29 7.81
CA ILE A 221 -20.02 8.68 9.12
C ILE A 221 -18.50 8.72 9.06
N ASP A 222 -17.87 7.73 8.43
CA ASP A 222 -16.42 7.68 8.26
C ASP A 222 -15.92 8.84 7.39
N LYS A 223 -16.64 9.19 6.32
CA LYS A 223 -16.36 10.38 5.51
C LYS A 223 -16.42 11.66 6.35
N THR A 224 -17.47 11.82 7.18
CA THR A 224 -17.61 13.00 8.05
C THR A 224 -16.47 13.10 9.05
N LYS A 225 -16.06 11.98 9.67
CA LYS A 225 -14.89 11.93 10.56
C LYS A 225 -13.61 12.34 9.84
N THR A 226 -13.38 11.84 8.62
CA THR A 226 -12.22 12.20 7.79
C THR A 226 -12.19 13.70 7.51
N ILE A 227 -13.33 14.28 7.11
CA ILE A 227 -13.45 15.72 6.86
C ILE A 227 -13.12 16.52 8.13
N SER A 228 -13.68 16.14 9.27
CA SER A 228 -13.44 16.82 10.56
C SER A 228 -11.97 16.75 10.96
N LEU A 229 -11.32 15.60 10.77
CA LEU A 229 -9.91 15.41 11.03
C LEU A 229 -9.04 16.33 10.15
N VAL A 230 -9.26 16.35 8.84
CA VAL A 230 -8.50 17.21 7.93
C VAL A 230 -8.70 18.68 8.26
N LYS A 231 -9.93 19.11 8.60
CA LYS A 231 -10.19 20.48 9.06
C LYS A 231 -9.41 20.84 10.32
N SER A 232 -9.29 19.92 11.29
CA SER A 232 -8.46 20.13 12.50
C SER A 232 -6.99 20.33 12.12
N LEU A 233 -6.44 19.47 11.25
CA LEU A 233 -5.03 19.57 10.83
C LEU A 233 -4.74 20.91 10.13
N VAL A 234 -5.64 21.36 9.26
CA VAL A 234 -5.52 22.68 8.60
C VAL A 234 -5.58 23.80 9.64
N LYS A 235 -6.49 23.72 10.62
CA LYS A 235 -6.61 24.73 11.69
C LYS A 235 -5.36 24.80 12.56
N GLU A 236 -4.71 23.69 12.84
CA GLU A 236 -3.46 23.63 13.60
C GLU A 236 -2.28 24.31 12.87
N ALA A 237 -2.31 24.42 11.55
CA ALA A 237 -1.30 25.12 10.77
C ALA A 237 -1.33 26.66 10.99
N GLY A 238 -2.28 27.18 11.76
CA GLY A 238 -2.34 28.57 12.22
C GLY A 238 -3.21 29.48 11.38
N LYS A 239 -2.88 30.78 11.35
CA LYS A 239 -3.64 31.82 10.61
C LYS A 239 -3.11 31.98 9.18
N GLY A 240 -3.98 32.23 8.21
CA GLY A 240 -3.64 32.51 6.81
C GLY A 240 -4.63 31.94 5.81
N VAL A 241 -4.31 32.09 4.54
CA VAL A 241 -5.05 31.43 3.46
C VAL A 241 -4.33 30.12 3.15
N PHE A 242 -5.02 29.02 3.30
CA PHE A 242 -4.45 27.67 3.08
C PHE A 242 -4.83 27.15 1.69
N PRO A 243 -3.99 26.27 1.09
CA PRO A 243 -4.31 25.62 -0.16
C PRO A 243 -5.56 24.76 -0.02
N LYS A 244 -6.28 24.60 -1.11
CA LYS A 244 -7.48 23.72 -1.14
C LYS A 244 -7.06 22.27 -0.85
N VAL A 245 -7.80 21.59 0.03
CA VAL A 245 -7.67 20.16 0.28
C VAL A 245 -8.96 19.49 -0.17
N HIS A 246 -8.86 18.70 -1.23
CA HIS A 246 -9.96 17.95 -1.83
C HIS A 246 -9.94 16.53 -1.27
N ILE A 247 -11.03 16.11 -0.62
CA ILE A 247 -11.12 14.79 0.01
C ILE A 247 -11.91 13.85 -0.89
N LEU A 248 -11.23 12.85 -1.43
CA LEU A 248 -11.79 11.73 -2.17
C LEU A 248 -11.89 10.51 -1.24
N HIS A 249 -13.03 10.36 -0.58
CA HIS A 249 -13.27 9.29 0.39
C HIS A 249 -14.11 8.19 -0.22
N GLY A 250 -13.69 6.95 -0.05
CA GLY A 250 -14.38 5.76 -0.53
C GLY A 250 -13.50 4.91 -1.43
N GLU A 251 -14.08 3.83 -1.95
CA GLU A 251 -13.40 2.95 -2.88
C GLU A 251 -13.37 3.55 -4.29
N LEU A 252 -12.37 3.18 -5.05
CA LEU A 252 -12.26 3.44 -6.48
C LEU A 252 -12.05 2.11 -7.21
N SER A 253 -12.64 1.99 -8.39
CA SER A 253 -12.31 0.90 -9.31
C SER A 253 -10.88 1.04 -9.84
N GLU A 254 -10.31 -0.01 -10.40
CA GLU A 254 -8.99 0.06 -11.07
C GLU A 254 -9.01 1.11 -12.20
N LYS A 255 -10.09 1.21 -12.96
CA LYS A 255 -10.27 2.20 -14.02
C LYS A 255 -10.29 3.63 -13.50
N GLN A 256 -10.98 3.86 -12.37
CA GLN A 256 -11.01 5.16 -11.70
C GLN A 256 -9.63 5.53 -11.10
N LEU A 257 -8.90 4.55 -10.55
CA LEU A 257 -7.54 4.77 -10.06
C LEU A 257 -6.59 5.13 -11.21
N LYS A 258 -6.68 4.41 -12.34
CA LYS A 258 -5.92 4.76 -13.55
C LYS A 258 -6.20 6.20 -13.98
N TYR A 259 -7.48 6.57 -14.08
CA TYR A 259 -7.88 7.94 -14.43
C TYR A 259 -7.32 8.97 -13.47
N LEU A 260 -7.40 8.70 -12.15
CA LEU A 260 -6.84 9.59 -11.12
C LEU A 260 -5.34 9.79 -11.29
N TYR A 261 -4.58 8.71 -11.52
CA TYR A 261 -3.11 8.81 -11.66
C TYR A 261 -2.67 9.50 -12.96
N SER A 262 -3.43 9.37 -14.05
CA SER A 262 -3.09 9.93 -15.36
C SER A 262 -3.69 11.32 -15.63
N HIS A 263 -4.56 11.82 -14.75
CA HIS A 263 -5.29 13.06 -14.99
C HIS A 263 -4.39 14.30 -14.95
N GLU A 264 -4.57 15.24 -15.89
CA GLU A 264 -3.73 16.44 -16.05
C GLU A 264 -3.66 17.35 -14.82
N LYS A 265 -4.72 17.40 -14.02
CA LYS A 265 -4.78 18.16 -12.77
C LYS A 265 -4.01 17.52 -11.62
N VAL A 266 -3.59 16.24 -11.75
CA VAL A 266 -2.77 15.52 -10.77
C VAL A 266 -1.31 15.62 -11.19
N SER A 267 -0.50 16.33 -10.43
CA SER A 267 0.88 16.66 -10.83
C SER A 267 1.94 15.79 -10.18
N TYR A 268 1.68 15.27 -8.99
CA TYR A 268 2.64 14.48 -8.20
C TYR A 268 1.91 13.53 -7.27
N LEU A 269 2.45 12.33 -7.09
CA LEU A 269 2.15 11.52 -5.90
C LEU A 269 3.11 11.94 -4.77
N LEU A 270 2.57 12.27 -3.59
CA LEU A 270 3.34 12.61 -2.39
C LEU A 270 3.10 11.58 -1.29
N THR A 271 4.15 10.92 -0.84
CA THR A 271 4.07 9.97 0.26
C THR A 271 5.31 10.06 1.17
N ALA A 272 5.11 10.55 2.39
CA ALA A 272 6.13 10.56 3.44
C ALA A 272 5.97 9.34 4.37
N THR A 273 5.62 8.20 3.80
CA THR A 273 5.38 6.95 4.55
C THR A 273 6.57 6.56 5.40
N ARG A 274 6.29 5.98 6.57
CA ARG A 274 7.30 5.45 7.50
C ARG A 274 7.81 4.07 7.11
N GLY A 275 7.17 3.43 6.12
CA GLY A 275 7.56 2.16 5.55
C GLY A 275 6.46 1.54 4.70
N GLU A 276 6.88 0.78 3.69
CA GLU A 276 6.04 -0.02 2.81
C GLU A 276 6.66 -1.42 2.67
N GLY A 277 5.82 -2.45 2.73
CA GLY A 277 6.28 -3.81 2.39
C GLY A 277 6.68 -3.91 0.92
N PHE A 278 5.86 -3.30 0.05
CA PHE A 278 6.14 -3.14 -1.38
C PHE A 278 5.81 -1.72 -1.86
N GLY A 279 4.58 -1.26 -1.67
CA GLY A 279 4.15 0.08 -2.04
C GLY A 279 3.32 0.14 -3.32
N LEU A 280 2.29 -0.72 -3.42
CA LEU A 280 1.38 -0.79 -4.58
C LEU A 280 0.92 0.58 -5.10
N PRO A 281 0.42 1.53 -4.27
CA PRO A 281 0.00 2.82 -4.78
C PRO A 281 1.13 3.66 -5.41
N ILE A 282 2.37 3.43 -4.97
CA ILE A 282 3.55 4.10 -5.54
C ILE A 282 3.88 3.48 -6.90
N LEU A 283 3.83 2.15 -7.01
CA LEU A 283 4.02 1.44 -8.26
C LEU A 283 2.96 1.80 -9.29
N GLU A 284 1.69 1.82 -8.88
CA GLU A 284 0.55 2.19 -9.71
C GLU A 284 0.69 3.61 -10.28
N ALA A 285 1.01 4.59 -9.43
CA ALA A 285 1.23 5.96 -9.86
C ALA A 285 2.43 6.06 -10.84
N ALA A 286 3.53 5.38 -10.54
CA ALA A 286 4.72 5.37 -11.37
C ALA A 286 4.46 4.71 -12.73
N SER A 287 3.67 3.63 -12.81
CA SER A 287 3.29 2.97 -14.06
C SER A 287 2.48 3.88 -14.99
N GLN A 288 1.72 4.82 -14.42
CA GLN A 288 0.97 5.84 -15.18
C GLN A 288 1.80 7.11 -15.48
N GLY A 289 3.10 7.08 -15.20
CA GLY A 289 3.98 8.22 -15.46
C GLY A 289 3.80 9.40 -14.49
N LEU A 290 3.05 9.23 -13.40
CA LEU A 290 2.88 10.27 -12.40
C LEU A 290 4.19 10.44 -11.59
N PRO A 291 4.80 11.65 -11.55
CA PRO A 291 5.99 11.89 -10.78
C PRO A 291 5.78 11.62 -9.28
N VAL A 292 6.74 10.90 -8.67
CA VAL A 292 6.64 10.45 -7.29
C VAL A 292 7.60 11.21 -6.37
N ILE A 293 7.10 11.60 -5.20
CA ILE A 293 7.84 12.13 -4.08
C ILE A 293 7.65 11.16 -2.92
N ALA A 294 8.68 10.42 -2.54
CA ALA A 294 8.56 9.36 -1.54
C ALA A 294 9.74 9.33 -0.55
N THR A 295 9.52 8.76 0.63
CA THR A 295 10.58 8.47 1.61
C THR A 295 11.63 7.56 0.96
N ASN A 296 12.92 7.88 1.12
CA ASN A 296 14.02 7.09 0.55
C ASN A 296 14.33 5.83 1.38
N TRP A 297 13.31 5.05 1.74
CA TRP A 297 13.45 3.86 2.57
C TRP A 297 12.28 2.89 2.38
N SER A 298 12.56 1.59 2.44
CA SER A 298 11.66 0.43 2.44
C SER A 298 11.32 -0.16 1.06
N GLY A 299 10.32 -1.03 0.99
CA GLY A 299 10.09 -1.95 -0.14
C GLY A 299 9.89 -1.30 -1.50
N HIS A 300 9.33 -0.09 -1.57
CA HIS A 300 9.13 0.59 -2.85
C HIS A 300 10.44 1.00 -3.55
N LEU A 301 11.57 0.95 -2.85
CA LEU A 301 12.87 1.25 -3.47
C LEU A 301 13.28 0.19 -4.50
N ASP A 302 12.77 -1.03 -4.42
CA ASP A 302 13.09 -2.10 -5.36
C ASP A 302 12.73 -1.71 -6.80
N PHE A 303 11.57 -1.09 -7.01
CA PHE A 303 11.15 -0.64 -8.33
C PHE A 303 11.45 0.85 -8.59
N MET A 304 11.41 1.71 -7.57
CA MET A 304 11.69 3.14 -7.74
C MET A 304 13.16 3.42 -8.06
N SER A 305 14.08 2.53 -7.70
CA SER A 305 15.51 2.62 -8.06
C SER A 305 15.78 2.37 -9.55
N LEU A 306 14.83 1.76 -10.26
CA LEU A 306 14.91 1.53 -11.73
C LEU A 306 14.66 2.81 -12.53
N GLY A 307 14.14 3.85 -11.89
CA GLY A 307 13.83 5.15 -12.47
C GLY A 307 14.31 6.31 -11.62
N SER A 308 13.68 7.47 -11.83
CA SER A 308 13.99 8.68 -11.07
C SER A 308 12.76 9.14 -10.28
N PHE A 309 12.94 9.40 -9.00
CA PHE A 309 11.91 9.98 -8.15
C PHE A 309 12.51 10.97 -7.16
N THR A 310 11.68 11.80 -6.54
CA THR A 310 12.15 12.71 -5.51
C THR A 310 12.22 12.01 -4.17
N LYS A 311 13.44 11.89 -3.68
CA LYS A 311 13.76 11.21 -2.44
C LYS A 311 13.58 12.14 -1.24
N LEU A 312 12.63 11.84 -0.36
CA LEU A 312 12.55 12.48 0.95
C LEU A 312 13.56 11.84 1.88
N PRO A 313 14.40 12.63 2.55
CA PRO A 313 15.33 12.12 3.54
C PRO A 313 14.59 11.64 4.78
N PHE A 314 15.19 10.73 5.51
CA PHE A 314 14.61 10.14 6.70
C PHE A 314 15.66 9.90 7.79
N LYS A 315 15.17 9.65 8.99
CA LYS A 315 15.96 9.04 10.09
C LYS A 315 15.21 7.79 10.56
N LEU A 316 15.94 6.73 10.88
CA LEU A 316 15.35 5.60 11.57
C LEU A 316 15.09 5.98 13.02
N THR A 317 13.84 5.94 13.43
CA THR A 317 13.37 6.30 14.76
C THR A 317 12.59 5.12 15.33
N GLU A 318 12.74 4.86 16.60
CA GLU A 318 11.92 3.86 17.29
C GLU A 318 10.45 4.20 17.15
N ILE A 319 9.64 3.16 16.93
CA ILE A 319 8.21 3.34 16.85
C ILE A 319 7.69 3.85 18.20
N HIS A 320 6.73 4.78 18.12
CA HIS A 320 6.15 5.35 19.33
C HIS A 320 5.33 4.30 20.09
N GLU A 321 5.34 4.35 21.43
CA GLU A 321 4.64 3.40 22.31
C GLU A 321 3.15 3.23 21.97
N THR A 322 2.48 4.28 21.49
CA THR A 322 1.06 4.21 21.06
C THR A 322 0.85 3.34 19.81
N ARG A 323 1.92 2.94 19.11
CA ARG A 323 1.86 2.01 17.97
C ARG A 323 2.26 0.59 18.35
N VAL A 324 3.02 0.40 19.40
CA VAL A 324 3.45 -0.91 19.88
C VAL A 324 2.23 -1.73 20.29
N ASP A 325 2.05 -2.88 19.66
CA ASP A 325 0.99 -3.85 19.98
C ASP A 325 1.55 -5.22 20.42
N ASN A 326 2.87 -5.40 20.37
CA ASN A 326 3.61 -6.62 20.68
C ASN A 326 3.12 -7.87 19.91
N LYS A 327 2.55 -7.65 18.73
CA LYS A 327 2.08 -8.69 17.79
C LYS A 327 2.66 -8.47 16.40
N ILE A 328 2.42 -7.30 15.85
CA ILE A 328 2.92 -6.86 14.54
C ILE A 328 4.03 -5.83 14.75
N PHE A 329 3.76 -4.80 15.55
CA PHE A 329 4.70 -3.72 15.86
C PHE A 329 5.31 -3.94 17.24
N MET A 330 6.58 -4.36 17.22
CA MET A 330 7.32 -4.71 18.43
C MET A 330 8.01 -3.49 19.01
N LYS A 331 8.15 -3.43 20.33
CA LYS A 331 8.96 -2.42 21.02
C LYS A 331 10.39 -2.42 20.48
N GLU A 332 11.06 -1.25 20.47
CA GLU A 332 12.45 -1.06 20.02
C GLU A 332 12.70 -1.25 18.52
N THR A 333 11.68 -1.63 17.75
CA THR A 333 11.78 -1.65 16.28
C THR A 333 11.75 -0.21 15.73
N LYS A 334 12.34 0.00 14.55
CA LYS A 334 12.50 1.33 13.94
C LYS A 334 11.85 1.39 12.58
N TRP A 335 11.29 2.53 12.29
CA TRP A 335 10.79 2.90 10.95
C TRP A 335 11.39 4.23 10.51
N ALA A 336 11.15 4.62 9.26
CA ALA A 336 11.60 5.89 8.74
C ALA A 336 10.72 7.04 9.25
N GLU A 337 11.35 8.07 9.81
CA GLU A 337 10.68 9.33 10.11
C GLU A 337 11.21 10.42 9.18
N VAL A 338 10.33 11.00 8.37
CA VAL A 338 10.64 12.17 7.55
C VAL A 338 10.54 13.39 8.46
N PRO A 339 11.61 14.23 8.54
CA PRO A 339 11.60 15.39 9.41
C PRO A 339 10.51 16.38 9.02
N THR A 340 9.41 16.42 9.77
CA THR A 340 8.23 17.25 9.50
C THR A 340 7.91 18.25 10.60
N GLY A 341 8.54 18.13 11.79
CA GLY A 341 8.31 18.98 12.97
C GLY A 341 8.91 20.39 12.85
N SER A 342 9.66 20.84 13.86
CA SER A 342 10.44 22.10 13.78
C SER A 342 11.43 22.11 12.61
N SER A 343 11.74 20.93 12.05
CA SER A 343 12.39 20.70 10.77
C SER A 343 11.40 20.49 9.60
N GLY A 344 10.13 20.78 9.75
CA GLY A 344 9.12 20.86 8.66
C GLY A 344 9.54 21.74 7.49
N TYR A 345 10.56 22.57 7.72
CA TYR A 345 11.33 23.30 6.73
C TYR A 345 11.88 22.40 5.61
N PHE A 346 12.24 21.14 5.87
CA PHE A 346 12.85 20.29 4.84
C PHE A 346 11.80 19.79 3.83
N LEU A 347 10.68 19.24 4.30
CA LEU A 347 9.57 18.86 3.43
C LEU A 347 9.03 20.11 2.70
N LYS A 348 8.86 21.22 3.42
CA LYS A 348 8.47 22.52 2.90
C LYS A 348 9.42 23.02 1.81
N LYS A 349 10.74 22.99 2.02
CA LYS A 349 11.75 23.43 1.05
C LYS A 349 11.71 22.57 -0.23
N HIS A 350 11.61 21.26 -0.11
CA HIS A 350 11.54 20.35 -1.26
C HIS A 350 10.25 20.56 -2.07
N LEU A 351 9.11 20.63 -1.40
CA LEU A 351 7.83 20.89 -2.06
C LEU A 351 7.83 22.23 -2.81
N ILE A 352 8.37 23.31 -2.23
CA ILE A 352 8.45 24.64 -2.86
C ILE A 352 9.39 24.64 -4.07
N THR A 353 10.54 23.99 -3.95
CA THR A 353 11.55 23.94 -5.02
C THR A 353 11.02 23.22 -6.26
N MET A 354 10.23 22.15 -6.08
CA MET A 354 9.69 21.33 -7.18
C MET A 354 8.66 22.05 -8.04
N VAL A 355 7.83 22.91 -7.46
CA VAL A 355 6.89 23.73 -8.26
C VAL A 355 7.61 24.72 -9.16
N LYS A 356 8.82 25.14 -8.77
CA LYS A 356 9.65 26.07 -9.55
C LYS A 356 10.46 25.40 -10.66
N THR A 357 10.81 24.12 -10.51
CA THR A 357 11.61 23.36 -11.49
C THR A 357 10.77 22.33 -12.23
N ARG A 358 10.19 22.69 -13.37
CA ARG A 358 9.61 21.75 -14.33
C ARG A 358 10.76 20.97 -15.02
N LYS A 359 11.22 19.90 -14.44
CA LYS A 359 11.86 18.81 -15.20
C LYS A 359 10.90 17.64 -15.23
N THR A 360 10.30 17.42 -16.36
CA THR A 360 9.50 16.23 -16.68
C THR A 360 10.42 15.02 -16.53
N LEU A 361 10.28 14.29 -15.42
CA LEU A 361 10.93 13.01 -15.24
C LEU A 361 10.10 12.00 -16.03
N LYS A 362 10.55 11.66 -17.24
CA LYS A 362 10.07 10.47 -17.93
C LYS A 362 10.56 9.26 -17.12
N ILE A 363 9.65 8.59 -16.44
CA ILE A 363 9.91 7.26 -15.87
C ILE A 363 10.00 6.34 -17.07
N CYS A 364 11.14 5.65 -17.21
CA CYS A 364 11.25 4.55 -18.17
C CYS A 364 10.11 3.57 -17.91
N GLN A 365 9.31 3.28 -18.93
CA GLN A 365 8.32 2.22 -18.88
C GLN A 365 9.05 0.94 -18.45
N LEU A 366 8.66 0.42 -17.29
CA LEU A 366 9.04 -0.90 -16.86
C LEU A 366 8.40 -1.88 -17.86
N LYS A 367 9.20 -2.40 -18.80
CA LYS A 367 8.82 -3.53 -19.66
C LYS A 367 9.07 -4.83 -18.94
#